data_550c36877fce585c9f0564b47fe57535
#
_entry.id   550c36877fce585c9f0564b47fe57535
#
_cell.length_a   1.000
_cell.length_b   1.000
_cell.length_c   1.000
_cell.angle_alpha   90.00
_cell.angle_beta   90.00
_cell.angle_gamma   90.00
#
_symmetry.space_group_name_H-M   'P 1'
#
loop_
_entity.id
_entity.type
_entity.pdbx_description
1 polymer ?
#
loop_
_entity_poly.entity_id
_entity_poly.type
_entity_poly.pdbx_seq_one_letter_code
_entity_poly.pdbx_strand_id
1 'polypeptide(L)'
;EEHYHEYDPHVWLSPKRSQKLVKTIRDGLIAQHPDKKAVFTTNAEKYLKKLQDLDKEYTEAFSQAKQKSFVTQHSAFAYLALDYGLTQVPISGVSAESDPSAKRIASLSKYVSEYDIKYIYFEENASSSIAKTLANEVGVKTAVLNPIESLTKDQLKKGEDYVSVMTENLKSLRLTTDVEGKDIQPEDGSNDKKTVQNGYFDDKDVKDRELSD
;
A
#
# COMPACT_ATOMS: atom_id res chain seq x y z
N GLU A 1 -3.28 7.31 22.06
CA GLU A 1 -3.10 8.62 21.40
C GLU A 1 -3.24 8.39 19.90
N GLU A 2 -4.39 8.77 19.34
CA GLU A 2 -4.53 8.83 17.89
C GLU A 2 -3.64 9.97 17.39
N HIS A 3 -2.52 9.64 16.80
CA HIS A 3 -1.72 10.61 16.07
C HIS A 3 -2.51 11.04 14.82
N TYR A 4 -3.22 12.14 14.94
CA TYR A 4 -3.83 12.81 13.81
C TYR A 4 -2.71 13.37 12.94
N HIS A 5 -2.30 12.63 11.94
CA HIS A 5 -1.46 13.17 10.89
C HIS A 5 -2.36 13.93 9.91
N GLU A 6 -2.08 15.20 9.69
CA GLU A 6 -2.77 16.03 8.70
C GLU A 6 -2.61 15.46 7.29
N TYR A 7 -1.55 14.67 7.08
CA TYR A 7 -1.20 14.02 5.80
C TYR A 7 -0.79 12.56 6.01
N ASP A 8 -1.09 11.71 5.01
CA ASP A 8 -0.62 10.33 4.99
C ASP A 8 0.92 10.28 4.92
N PRO A 9 1.59 9.63 5.86
CA PRO A 9 3.04 9.57 5.89
C PRO A 9 3.64 8.53 4.92
N HIS A 10 2.86 7.60 4.35
CA HIS A 10 3.35 6.39 3.67
C HIS A 10 3.82 6.63 2.22
N VAL A 11 4.54 7.72 2.00
CA VAL A 11 4.95 8.14 0.63
C VAL A 11 5.91 7.14 -0.03
N TRP A 12 6.70 6.41 0.77
CA TRP A 12 7.69 5.43 0.28
C TRP A 12 7.06 4.21 -0.38
N LEU A 13 5.77 3.95 -0.18
CA LEU A 13 5.08 2.81 -0.78
C LEU A 13 4.73 3.02 -2.25
N SER A 14 4.96 4.21 -2.79
CA SER A 14 4.99 4.44 -4.23
C SER A 14 6.43 4.38 -4.74
N PRO A 15 6.80 3.42 -5.61
CA PRO A 15 8.12 3.38 -6.25
C PRO A 15 8.46 4.65 -7.01
N LYS A 16 7.47 5.31 -7.60
CA LYS A 16 7.61 6.59 -8.28
C LYS A 16 8.08 7.69 -7.33
N ARG A 17 7.44 7.81 -6.15
CA ARG A 17 7.78 8.82 -5.13
C ARG A 17 9.08 8.51 -4.40
N SER A 18 9.40 7.24 -4.21
CA SER A 18 10.68 6.81 -3.61
C SER A 18 11.89 7.29 -4.39
N GLN A 19 11.76 7.49 -5.71
CA GLN A 19 12.84 8.09 -6.51
C GLN A 19 13.14 9.53 -6.06
N LYS A 20 12.10 10.32 -5.75
CA LYS A 20 12.29 11.69 -5.22
C LYS A 20 12.94 11.66 -3.83
N LEU A 21 12.52 10.74 -2.96
CA LEU A 21 13.15 10.56 -1.64
C LEU A 21 14.64 10.28 -1.75
N VAL A 22 15.05 9.37 -2.65
CA VAL A 22 16.46 9.05 -2.89
C VAL A 22 17.25 10.26 -3.38
N LYS A 23 16.69 11.04 -4.31
CA LYS A 23 17.32 12.26 -4.81
C LYS A 23 17.50 13.30 -3.69
N THR A 24 16.47 13.51 -2.88
CA THR A 24 16.52 14.45 -1.74
C THR A 24 17.59 14.03 -0.72
N ILE A 25 17.66 12.73 -0.39
CA ILE A 25 18.68 12.19 0.52
C ILE A 25 20.09 12.38 -0.08
N ARG A 26 20.28 12.04 -1.34
CA ARG A 26 21.55 12.25 -2.06
C ARG A 26 21.99 13.71 -1.98
N ASP A 27 21.11 14.63 -2.31
CA ASP A 27 21.43 16.06 -2.36
C ASP A 27 21.76 16.61 -0.97
N GLY A 28 21.02 16.20 0.05
CA GLY A 28 21.32 16.51 1.45
C GLY A 28 22.67 15.96 1.91
N LEU A 29 23.03 14.74 1.54
CA LEU A 29 24.35 14.16 1.85
C LEU A 29 25.49 14.90 1.12
N ILE A 30 25.29 15.28 -0.14
CA ILE A 30 26.26 16.05 -0.91
C ILE A 30 26.48 17.43 -0.29
N ALA A 31 25.40 18.09 0.17
CA ALA A 31 25.51 19.39 0.83
C ALA A 31 26.33 19.32 2.13
N GLN A 32 26.19 18.25 2.90
CA GLN A 32 26.93 18.04 4.14
C GLN A 32 28.37 17.52 3.91
N HIS A 33 28.60 16.77 2.84
CA HIS A 33 29.87 16.12 2.52
C HIS A 33 30.22 16.29 1.03
N PRO A 34 30.58 17.53 0.58
CA PRO A 34 30.86 17.82 -0.83
C PRO A 34 32.02 16.99 -1.42
N ASP A 35 32.98 16.62 -0.58
CA ASP A 35 34.11 15.76 -0.93
C ASP A 35 33.71 14.35 -1.37
N LYS A 36 32.52 13.88 -0.96
CA LYS A 36 31.97 12.57 -1.29
C LYS A 36 30.90 12.58 -2.40
N LYS A 37 30.74 13.71 -3.07
CA LYS A 37 29.71 13.89 -4.12
C LYS A 37 29.70 12.76 -5.15
N ALA A 38 30.88 12.35 -5.64
CA ALA A 38 30.96 11.30 -6.67
C ALA A 38 30.41 9.94 -6.16
N VAL A 39 30.71 9.57 -4.93
CA VAL A 39 30.26 8.32 -4.32
C VAL A 39 28.73 8.34 -4.10
N PHE A 40 28.21 9.44 -3.53
CA PHE A 40 26.77 9.59 -3.31
C PHE A 40 25.99 9.61 -4.61
N THR A 41 26.48 10.31 -5.63
CA THR A 41 25.85 10.34 -6.95
C THR A 41 25.80 8.93 -7.57
N THR A 42 26.93 8.24 -7.62
CA THR A 42 27.01 6.89 -8.21
C THR A 42 26.10 5.89 -7.48
N ASN A 43 26.10 5.92 -6.14
CA ASN A 43 25.25 5.01 -5.37
C ASN A 43 23.75 5.32 -5.56
N ALA A 44 23.38 6.61 -5.58
CA ALA A 44 22.01 7.03 -5.84
C ALA A 44 21.55 6.63 -7.25
N GLU A 45 22.37 6.81 -8.27
CA GLU A 45 22.05 6.40 -9.65
C GLU A 45 21.78 4.90 -9.76
N LYS A 46 22.60 4.07 -9.13
CA LYS A 46 22.40 2.61 -9.08
C LYS A 46 21.06 2.24 -8.44
N TYR A 47 20.72 2.88 -7.33
CA TYR A 47 19.47 2.60 -6.62
C TYR A 47 18.26 3.17 -7.36
N LEU A 48 18.37 4.37 -7.92
CA LEU A 48 17.33 4.97 -8.76
C LEU A 48 16.99 4.09 -9.96
N LYS A 49 17.99 3.43 -10.57
CA LYS A 49 17.72 2.46 -11.66
C LYS A 49 16.83 1.32 -11.18
N LYS A 50 17.06 0.74 -10.00
CA LYS A 50 16.22 -0.30 -9.41
C LYS A 50 14.79 0.20 -9.17
N LEU A 51 14.64 1.44 -8.67
CA LEU A 51 13.33 2.04 -8.44
C LEU A 51 12.59 2.35 -9.75
N GLN A 52 13.30 2.78 -10.79
CA GLN A 52 12.73 2.99 -12.12
C GLN A 52 12.22 1.68 -12.74
N ASP A 53 12.99 0.60 -12.59
CA ASP A 53 12.57 -0.72 -13.07
C ASP A 53 11.31 -1.20 -12.32
N LEU A 54 11.29 -1.03 -10.99
CA LEU A 54 10.13 -1.35 -10.16
C LEU A 54 8.89 -0.49 -10.51
N ASP A 55 9.07 0.82 -10.71
CA ASP A 55 8.02 1.75 -11.15
C ASP A 55 7.42 1.31 -12.49
N LYS A 56 8.27 0.90 -13.42
CA LYS A 56 7.85 0.36 -14.71
C LYS A 56 7.02 -0.91 -14.55
N GLU A 57 7.45 -1.86 -13.71
CA GLU A 57 6.72 -3.11 -13.45
C GLU A 57 5.33 -2.83 -12.85
N TYR A 58 5.23 -1.91 -11.89
CA TYR A 58 3.96 -1.46 -11.32
C TYR A 58 3.05 -0.80 -12.36
N THR A 59 3.61 0.10 -13.16
CA THR A 59 2.88 0.80 -14.23
C THR A 59 2.33 -0.19 -15.25
N GLU A 60 3.15 -1.12 -15.72
CA GLU A 60 2.75 -2.14 -16.71
C GLU A 60 1.65 -3.05 -16.15
N ALA A 61 1.84 -3.55 -14.92
CA ALA A 61 0.86 -4.43 -14.27
C ALA A 61 -0.50 -3.77 -14.11
N PHE A 62 -0.53 -2.54 -13.61
CA PHE A 62 -1.80 -1.87 -13.28
C PHE A 62 -2.44 -1.12 -14.43
N SER A 63 -1.70 -0.82 -15.51
CA SER A 63 -2.32 -0.32 -16.75
C SER A 63 -3.33 -1.29 -17.35
N GLN A 64 -3.18 -2.59 -17.08
CA GLN A 64 -4.06 -3.66 -17.52
C GLN A 64 -4.99 -4.18 -16.42
N ALA A 65 -5.07 -3.47 -15.29
CA ALA A 65 -5.89 -3.90 -14.17
C ALA A 65 -7.37 -4.01 -14.53
N LYS A 66 -7.95 -5.18 -14.31
CA LYS A 66 -9.36 -5.49 -14.51
C LYS A 66 -10.20 -5.08 -13.31
N GLN A 67 -9.62 -5.17 -12.11
CA GLN A 67 -10.16 -4.67 -10.87
C GLN A 67 -9.21 -3.59 -10.32
N LYS A 68 -9.71 -2.38 -10.15
CA LYS A 68 -8.90 -1.24 -9.69
C LYS A 68 -9.00 -0.98 -8.20
N SER A 69 -10.04 -1.51 -7.55
CA SER A 69 -10.24 -1.36 -6.11
C SER A 69 -9.69 -2.57 -5.35
N PHE A 70 -9.03 -2.34 -4.23
CA PHE A 70 -8.55 -3.39 -3.33
C PHE A 70 -8.82 -3.03 -1.88
N VAL A 71 -9.09 -4.06 -1.06
CA VAL A 71 -9.55 -3.89 0.32
C VAL A 71 -8.42 -4.17 1.29
N THR A 72 -8.13 -3.21 2.17
CA THR A 72 -7.05 -3.31 3.16
C THR A 72 -7.58 -3.21 4.58
N GLN A 73 -6.91 -3.89 5.49
CA GLN A 73 -7.11 -3.71 6.92
C GLN A 73 -6.41 -2.43 7.41
N HIS A 74 -5.18 -2.17 6.94
CA HIS A 74 -4.43 -0.95 7.24
C HIS A 74 -4.42 -0.01 6.03
N SER A 75 -4.72 1.27 6.28
CA SER A 75 -4.80 2.31 5.24
C SER A 75 -3.44 2.96 4.97
N ALA A 76 -2.48 2.20 4.44
CA ALA A 76 -1.12 2.67 4.19
C ALA A 76 -0.78 2.88 2.70
N PHE A 77 -1.68 2.55 1.77
CA PHE A 77 -1.35 2.41 0.36
C PHE A 77 -1.98 3.48 -0.53
N ALA A 78 -2.33 4.64 0.03
CA ALA A 78 -3.02 5.69 -0.72
C ALA A 78 -2.13 6.29 -1.83
N TYR A 79 -0.85 6.57 -1.56
CA TYR A 79 0.07 7.07 -2.59
C TYR A 79 0.33 6.06 -3.70
N LEU A 80 0.50 4.77 -3.35
CA LEU A 80 0.62 3.70 -4.34
C LEU A 80 -0.63 3.65 -5.22
N ALA A 81 -1.81 3.64 -4.60
CA ALA A 81 -3.08 3.61 -5.33
C ALA A 81 -3.20 4.79 -6.29
N LEU A 82 -2.96 6.00 -5.81
CA LEU A 82 -3.03 7.24 -6.59
C LEU A 82 -2.09 7.20 -7.80
N ASP A 83 -0.82 6.85 -7.58
CA ASP A 83 0.21 6.93 -8.62
C ASP A 83 0.04 5.86 -9.72
N TYR A 84 -0.64 4.74 -9.42
CA TYR A 84 -0.83 3.63 -10.36
C TYR A 84 -2.30 3.42 -10.77
N GLY A 85 -3.18 4.39 -10.51
CA GLY A 85 -4.58 4.37 -10.97
C GLY A 85 -5.43 3.32 -10.27
N LEU A 86 -5.12 2.99 -9.02
CA LEU A 86 -5.88 2.09 -8.17
C LEU A 86 -6.67 2.86 -7.10
N THR A 87 -7.54 2.16 -6.41
CA THR A 87 -8.33 2.67 -5.28
C THR A 87 -8.17 1.75 -4.09
N GLN A 88 -7.58 2.25 -3.00
CA GLN A 88 -7.54 1.56 -1.72
C GLN A 88 -8.87 1.77 -0.97
N VAL A 89 -9.47 0.70 -0.50
CA VAL A 89 -10.68 0.75 0.33
C VAL A 89 -10.37 0.13 1.69
N PRO A 90 -10.12 0.94 2.73
CA PRO A 90 -9.84 0.41 4.06
C PRO A 90 -11.12 -0.09 4.72
N ILE A 91 -11.01 -1.16 5.51
CA ILE A 91 -12.08 -1.66 6.37
C ILE A 91 -11.70 -1.50 7.84
N SER A 92 -12.69 -1.36 8.70
CA SER A 92 -12.51 -1.25 10.14
C SER A 92 -13.00 -2.51 10.88
N GLY A 93 -12.61 -2.65 12.16
CA GLY A 93 -13.12 -3.72 13.03
C GLY A 93 -12.68 -5.15 12.64
N VAL A 94 -11.59 -5.25 11.88
CA VAL A 94 -10.90 -6.50 11.55
C VAL A 94 -9.42 -6.29 11.88
N SER A 95 -8.86 -7.13 12.73
CA SER A 95 -7.44 -7.09 13.08
C SER A 95 -6.77 -8.41 12.73
N ALA A 96 -5.45 -8.41 12.55
CA ALA A 96 -4.70 -9.65 12.32
C ALA A 96 -4.57 -10.52 13.59
N GLU A 97 -4.87 -9.96 14.76
CA GLU A 97 -4.60 -10.56 16.07
C GLU A 97 -5.83 -11.18 16.74
N SER A 98 -7.04 -10.73 16.38
CA SER A 98 -8.28 -11.17 17.03
C SER A 98 -9.43 -11.36 16.05
N ASP A 99 -10.24 -12.39 16.30
CA ASP A 99 -11.42 -12.67 15.50
C ASP A 99 -12.45 -11.52 15.61
N PRO A 100 -13.08 -11.11 14.50
CA PRO A 100 -14.14 -10.12 14.49
C PRO A 100 -15.35 -10.59 15.32
N SER A 101 -16.12 -9.64 15.86
CA SER A 101 -17.39 -9.99 16.51
C SER A 101 -18.39 -10.64 15.52
N ALA A 102 -19.33 -11.44 16.01
CA ALA A 102 -20.36 -12.05 15.17
C ALA A 102 -21.17 -11.02 14.37
N LYS A 103 -21.44 -9.84 14.96
CA LYS A 103 -22.08 -8.71 14.26
C LYS A 103 -21.22 -8.20 13.11
N ARG A 104 -19.90 -8.11 13.33
CA ARG A 104 -18.95 -7.66 12.31
C ARG A 104 -18.82 -8.67 11.17
N ILE A 105 -18.75 -9.96 11.49
CA ILE A 105 -18.75 -11.05 10.51
C ILE A 105 -19.98 -10.95 9.60
N ALA A 106 -21.16 -10.77 10.18
CA ALA A 106 -22.41 -10.66 9.42
C ALA A 106 -22.42 -9.44 8.48
N SER A 107 -21.97 -8.28 8.95
CA SER A 107 -21.89 -7.07 8.11
C SER A 107 -20.84 -7.19 7.02
N LEU A 108 -19.68 -7.75 7.34
CA LEU A 108 -18.59 -7.97 6.39
C LEU A 108 -18.96 -9.00 5.31
N SER A 109 -19.67 -10.07 5.71
CA SER A 109 -20.18 -11.07 4.77
C SER A 109 -21.11 -10.48 3.73
N LYS A 110 -22.00 -9.57 4.15
CA LYS A 110 -22.89 -8.84 3.25
C LYS A 110 -22.09 -7.95 2.29
N TYR A 111 -21.16 -7.19 2.81
CA TYR A 111 -20.31 -6.28 2.04
C TYR A 111 -19.44 -7.02 1.02
N VAL A 112 -18.78 -8.09 1.43
CA VAL A 112 -17.98 -8.95 0.56
C VAL A 112 -18.82 -9.55 -0.57
N SER A 113 -20.04 -10.00 -0.26
CA SER A 113 -20.96 -10.54 -1.27
C SER A 113 -21.46 -9.47 -2.25
N GLU A 114 -21.76 -8.27 -1.77
CA GLU A 114 -22.25 -7.16 -2.58
C GLU A 114 -21.24 -6.76 -3.65
N TYR A 115 -19.98 -6.64 -3.27
CA TYR A 115 -18.89 -6.19 -4.14
C TYR A 115 -18.05 -7.33 -4.74
N ASP A 116 -18.38 -8.59 -4.44
CA ASP A 116 -17.64 -9.78 -4.90
C ASP A 116 -16.16 -9.74 -4.52
N ILE A 117 -15.86 -9.29 -3.28
CA ILE A 117 -14.51 -9.14 -2.78
C ILE A 117 -13.87 -10.52 -2.59
N LYS A 118 -12.72 -10.76 -3.20
CA LYS A 118 -12.00 -12.04 -3.13
C LYS A 118 -10.90 -12.04 -2.06
N TYR A 119 -10.28 -10.89 -1.81
CA TYR A 119 -9.15 -10.74 -0.90
C TYR A 119 -9.31 -9.52 0.02
N ILE A 120 -8.93 -9.70 1.29
CA ILE A 120 -8.65 -8.62 2.25
C ILE A 120 -7.14 -8.67 2.54
N TYR A 121 -6.48 -7.53 2.41
CA TYR A 121 -5.04 -7.41 2.61
C TYR A 121 -4.71 -6.98 4.03
N PHE A 122 -3.77 -7.69 4.64
CA PHE A 122 -3.20 -7.42 5.97
C PHE A 122 -1.72 -7.05 5.84
N GLU A 123 -1.19 -6.32 6.82
CA GLU A 123 0.23 -5.94 6.87
C GLU A 123 1.16 -7.14 6.99
N GLU A 124 0.73 -8.14 7.77
CA GLU A 124 1.39 -9.41 7.97
C GLU A 124 0.41 -10.54 7.71
N ASN A 125 0.90 -11.76 7.66
CA ASN A 125 0.05 -12.92 7.55
C ASN A 125 -0.94 -12.92 8.73
N ALA A 126 -2.21 -12.79 8.42
CA ALA A 126 -3.27 -13.01 9.39
C ALA A 126 -3.06 -14.36 10.06
N SER A 127 -3.35 -14.46 11.35
CA SER A 127 -3.29 -15.75 12.05
C SER A 127 -4.10 -16.81 11.31
N SER A 128 -3.71 -18.07 11.43
CA SER A 128 -4.46 -19.15 10.78
C SER A 128 -5.93 -19.19 11.23
N SER A 129 -6.21 -18.71 12.44
CA SER A 129 -7.56 -18.58 12.98
C SER A 129 -8.36 -17.53 12.21
N ILE A 130 -7.88 -16.28 12.15
CA ILE A 130 -8.59 -15.20 11.44
C ILE A 130 -8.74 -15.50 9.95
N ALA A 131 -7.71 -16.05 9.31
CA ALA A 131 -7.78 -16.42 7.89
C ALA A 131 -8.87 -17.50 7.65
N LYS A 132 -8.98 -18.49 8.53
CA LYS A 132 -10.04 -19.52 8.47
C LYS A 132 -11.42 -18.93 8.71
N THR A 133 -11.57 -18.07 9.72
CA THR A 133 -12.82 -17.38 10.02
C THR A 133 -13.30 -16.57 8.82
N LEU A 134 -12.44 -15.75 8.23
CA LEU A 134 -12.79 -14.95 7.06
C LEU A 134 -13.09 -15.82 5.84
N ALA A 135 -12.34 -16.89 5.61
CA ALA A 135 -12.59 -17.79 4.49
C ALA A 135 -13.92 -18.56 4.63
N ASN A 136 -14.20 -19.08 5.83
CA ASN A 136 -15.35 -19.97 6.05
C ASN A 136 -16.66 -19.22 6.30
N GLU A 137 -16.61 -18.11 7.03
CA GLU A 137 -17.80 -17.38 7.46
C GLU A 137 -18.12 -16.15 6.62
N VAL A 138 -17.10 -15.56 6.00
CA VAL A 138 -17.24 -14.36 5.14
C VAL A 138 -17.12 -14.70 3.66
N GLY A 139 -16.41 -15.77 3.32
CA GLY A 139 -16.18 -16.18 1.93
C GLY A 139 -15.05 -15.41 1.25
N VAL A 140 -14.16 -14.75 2.02
CA VAL A 140 -13.03 -13.96 1.52
C VAL A 140 -11.71 -14.59 1.95
N LYS A 141 -10.68 -14.45 1.10
CA LYS A 141 -9.31 -14.85 1.41
C LYS A 141 -8.52 -13.70 2.00
N THR A 142 -7.44 -14.01 2.70
CA THR A 142 -6.46 -13.03 3.16
C THR A 142 -5.20 -13.08 2.30
N ALA A 143 -4.56 -11.93 2.12
CA ALA A 143 -3.26 -11.81 1.51
C ALA A 143 -2.42 -10.76 2.25
N VAL A 144 -1.11 -10.75 2.04
CA VAL A 144 -0.21 -9.80 2.68
C VAL A 144 0.05 -8.63 1.74
N LEU A 145 -0.01 -7.43 2.30
CA LEU A 145 0.47 -6.21 1.67
C LEU A 145 1.30 -5.46 2.72
N ASN A 146 2.61 -5.56 2.59
CA ASN A 146 3.56 -5.10 3.60
C ASN A 146 3.83 -3.60 3.44
N PRO A 147 3.57 -2.76 4.48
CA PRO A 147 3.82 -1.32 4.44
C PRO A 147 5.30 -0.94 4.61
N ILE A 148 6.19 -1.90 4.80
CA ILE A 148 7.65 -1.71 4.91
C ILE A 148 8.01 -0.65 5.97
N GLU A 149 7.33 -0.66 7.10
CA GLU A 149 7.69 0.17 8.26
C GLU A 149 8.90 -0.41 9.00
N SER A 150 9.09 -1.71 8.88
CA SER A 150 10.27 -2.44 9.35
C SER A 150 10.44 -3.76 8.60
N LEU A 151 11.62 -4.34 8.68
CA LEU A 151 11.86 -5.72 8.26
C LEU A 151 12.10 -6.59 9.48
N THR A 152 11.51 -7.78 9.49
CA THR A 152 11.77 -8.77 10.54
C THR A 152 13.21 -9.26 10.48
N LYS A 153 13.70 -9.81 11.60
CA LYS A 153 15.06 -10.42 11.63
C LYS A 153 15.24 -11.52 10.58
N ASP A 154 14.20 -12.26 10.29
CA ASP A 154 14.23 -13.33 9.30
C ASP A 154 14.25 -12.80 7.87
N GLN A 155 13.53 -11.74 7.58
CA GLN A 155 13.61 -11.04 6.30
C GLN A 155 15.01 -10.46 6.07
N LEU A 156 15.58 -9.79 7.07
CA LEU A 156 16.97 -9.29 7.00
C LEU A 156 18.00 -10.40 6.76
N LYS A 157 17.86 -11.56 7.45
CA LYS A 157 18.73 -12.71 7.23
C LYS A 157 18.62 -13.29 5.83
N LYS A 158 17.45 -13.22 5.21
CA LYS A 158 17.21 -13.63 3.82
C LYS A 158 17.67 -12.61 2.80
N GLY A 159 18.17 -11.45 3.24
CA GLY A 159 18.61 -10.36 2.38
C GLY A 159 17.46 -9.62 1.69
N GLU A 160 16.26 -9.64 2.28
CA GLU A 160 15.15 -8.86 1.79
C GLU A 160 15.42 -7.37 1.97
N ASP A 161 14.93 -6.58 1.04
CA ASP A 161 15.05 -5.13 1.02
C ASP A 161 13.76 -4.49 0.47
N TYR A 162 13.75 -3.17 0.34
CA TYR A 162 12.62 -2.43 -0.20
C TYR A 162 12.15 -2.98 -1.55
N VAL A 163 13.08 -3.23 -2.48
CA VAL A 163 12.74 -3.68 -3.84
C VAL A 163 12.15 -5.08 -3.82
N SER A 164 12.72 -6.02 -3.05
CA SER A 164 12.20 -7.38 -2.95
C SER A 164 10.80 -7.41 -2.32
N VAL A 165 10.58 -6.65 -1.25
CA VAL A 165 9.27 -6.58 -0.58
C VAL A 165 8.23 -5.91 -1.47
N MET A 166 8.57 -4.83 -2.18
CA MET A 166 7.67 -4.20 -3.13
C MET A 166 7.35 -5.11 -4.33
N THR A 167 8.27 -5.96 -4.74
CA THR A 167 8.01 -6.99 -5.76
C THR A 167 6.98 -8.01 -5.26
N GLU A 168 7.07 -8.45 -4.01
CA GLU A 168 6.06 -9.32 -3.42
C GLU A 168 4.71 -8.61 -3.24
N ASN A 169 4.71 -7.33 -2.86
CA ASN A 169 3.49 -6.52 -2.80
C ASN A 169 2.80 -6.43 -4.17
N LEU A 170 3.56 -6.26 -5.24
CA LEU A 170 3.01 -6.27 -6.60
C LEU A 170 2.32 -7.60 -6.93
N LYS A 171 2.98 -8.72 -6.64
CA LYS A 171 2.39 -10.05 -6.84
C LYS A 171 1.12 -10.24 -6.03
N SER A 172 1.13 -9.77 -4.81
CA SER A 172 -0.04 -9.83 -3.92
C SER A 172 -1.21 -9.03 -4.47
N LEU A 173 -1.01 -7.77 -4.86
CA LEU A 173 -2.04 -6.92 -5.47
C LEU A 173 -2.62 -7.53 -6.76
N ARG A 174 -1.83 -8.21 -7.55
CA ARG A 174 -2.28 -8.88 -8.77
C ARG A 174 -3.26 -10.00 -8.54
N LEU A 175 -3.34 -10.58 -7.32
CA LEU A 175 -4.42 -11.50 -6.95
C LEU A 175 -5.81 -10.86 -7.10
N THR A 176 -5.88 -9.55 -6.93
CA THR A 176 -7.11 -8.77 -7.14
C THR A 176 -7.14 -8.14 -8.52
N THR A 177 -6.09 -7.44 -8.93
CA THR A 177 -6.12 -6.58 -10.12
C THR A 177 -6.14 -7.33 -11.44
N ASP A 178 -5.68 -8.58 -11.49
CA ASP A 178 -5.70 -9.40 -12.71
C ASP A 178 -7.06 -10.09 -12.96
N VAL A 179 -8.00 -10.00 -12.02
CA VAL A 179 -9.31 -10.65 -12.07
C VAL A 179 -10.42 -9.62 -12.23
N GLU A 180 -11.42 -9.94 -13.05
CA GLU A 180 -12.61 -9.09 -13.18
C GLU A 180 -13.30 -8.91 -11.82
N GLY A 181 -13.73 -7.68 -11.51
CA GLY A 181 -14.39 -7.36 -10.27
C GLY A 181 -15.21 -6.08 -10.37
N LYS A 182 -16.03 -5.85 -9.33
CA LYS A 182 -16.84 -4.65 -9.22
C LYS A 182 -16.01 -3.49 -8.66
N ASP A 183 -16.41 -2.28 -8.94
CA ASP A 183 -15.89 -1.10 -8.26
C ASP A 183 -16.35 -1.10 -6.80
N ILE A 184 -15.40 -1.22 -5.87
CA ILE A 184 -15.69 -1.37 -4.44
C ILE A 184 -15.83 0.02 -3.82
N GLN A 185 -17.00 0.29 -3.23
CA GLN A 185 -17.23 1.51 -2.48
C GLN A 185 -16.99 1.28 -0.98
N PRO A 186 -16.64 2.31 -0.19
CA PRO A 186 -16.51 2.20 1.26
C PRO A 186 -17.79 1.63 1.89
N GLU A 187 -17.64 0.84 2.97
CA GLU A 187 -18.73 0.11 3.62
C GLU A 187 -19.91 0.99 4.04
N ASP A 188 -19.63 2.17 4.49
CA ASP A 188 -20.61 3.03 5.08
C ASP A 188 -21.23 3.95 4.07
N GLY A 189 -21.45 3.79 2.90
CA GLY A 189 -22.21 4.76 2.10
C GLY A 189 -22.38 6.12 2.79
N SER A 190 -21.94 6.14 4.05
CA SER A 190 -21.81 7.35 4.81
C SER A 190 -20.90 8.21 3.96
N ASN A 191 -21.38 9.36 3.64
CA ASN A 191 -20.68 10.49 3.11
C ASN A 191 -19.39 10.85 3.89
N ASP A 192 -18.77 9.87 4.55
CA ASP A 192 -17.41 9.94 5.01
C ASP A 192 -16.45 9.87 3.83
N LYS A 193 -16.75 10.75 2.86
CA LYS A 193 -15.69 11.42 2.12
C LYS A 193 -14.55 11.84 3.06
N LYS A 194 -14.80 12.02 4.35
CA LYS A 194 -13.79 12.22 5.39
C LYS A 194 -12.92 10.99 5.64
N THR A 195 -13.46 9.77 5.72
CA THR A 195 -12.64 8.56 5.92
C THR A 195 -11.88 8.21 4.66
N VAL A 196 -12.48 8.42 3.49
CA VAL A 196 -11.81 8.32 2.19
C VAL A 196 -10.87 9.51 1.98
N GLN A 197 -11.22 10.72 2.44
CA GLN A 197 -10.36 11.91 2.39
C GLN A 197 -9.23 11.89 3.42
N ASN A 198 -9.35 11.19 4.53
CA ASN A 198 -8.24 11.00 5.47
C ASN A 198 -7.20 9.99 4.96
N GLY A 199 -7.53 9.20 3.95
CA GLY A 199 -6.59 8.35 3.20
C GLY A 199 -6.33 8.81 1.77
N TYR A 200 -7.07 9.80 1.30
CA TYR A 200 -6.94 10.40 -0.03
C TYR A 200 -6.41 11.82 0.10
N PHE A 201 -5.22 12.04 -0.43
CA PHE A 201 -4.77 13.40 -0.71
C PHE A 201 -5.54 13.93 -1.91
N ASP A 202 -6.06 15.14 -1.77
CA ASP A 202 -6.47 15.92 -2.91
C ASP A 202 -5.24 16.06 -3.84
N ASP A 203 -5.42 15.82 -5.13
CA ASP A 203 -4.39 16.01 -6.16
C ASP A 203 -3.67 17.36 -6.05
N LYS A 204 -4.32 18.34 -5.44
CA LYS A 204 -3.81 19.66 -5.17
C LYS A 204 -2.66 19.65 -4.15
N ASP A 205 -2.78 18.87 -3.07
CA ASP A 205 -1.74 18.78 -2.03
C ASP A 205 -0.49 18.05 -2.51
N VAL A 206 -0.66 17.17 -3.49
CA VAL A 206 0.43 16.44 -4.14
C VAL A 206 1.18 17.35 -5.12
N LYS A 207 0.46 18.15 -5.89
CA LYS A 207 1.04 19.09 -6.89
C LYS A 207 1.79 20.24 -6.23
N ASP A 208 1.26 20.79 -5.14
CA ASP A 208 1.88 21.93 -4.45
C ASP A 208 3.19 21.58 -3.75
N ARG A 209 3.43 20.26 -3.47
CA ARG A 209 4.70 19.75 -2.93
C ARG A 209 5.75 19.41 -4.01
N GLU A 210 5.33 19.16 -5.24
CA GLU A 210 6.25 18.98 -6.36
C GLU A 210 6.88 20.33 -6.83
N LEU A 211 6.28 21.45 -6.43
CA LEU A 211 6.66 22.79 -6.88
C LEU A 211 7.44 23.61 -5.85
N SER A 212 7.66 23.11 -4.64
CA SER A 212 8.53 23.76 -3.64
C SER A 212 9.93 23.12 -3.70
N ASP A 213 10.71 23.51 -4.72
CA ASP A 213 12.17 23.40 -4.73
C ASP A 213 12.81 24.48 -3.87
#